data_a960713869a0cb7f7ce2c3d726146164
#
_entry.id   a960713869a0cb7f7ce2c3d726146164
#
_cell.length_a   1.000
_cell.length_b   1.000
_cell.length_c   1.000
_cell.angle_alpha   90.00
_cell.angle_beta   90.00
_cell.angle_gamma   90.00
#
_symmetry.space_group_name_H-M   'P 1'
#
loop_
_entity.id
_entity.type
_entity.pdbx_description
1 polymer ?
#
loop_
_entity_poly.entity_id
_entity_poly.type
_entity_poly.pdbx_seq_one_letter_code
_entity_poly.pdbx_strand_id
1 'polypeptide(L)'
;MKITTEDFHTGGEPFRIVTGGIPEILGNTVLERREYATHNLEVDRVRQLLCHEPRGHADMYGCFVIPPNDKGADFGVLFWHKDGYSTACGHGTIALGEWAVRTGRVRADDNGETDVVIDVPSGRVTARVKRKEGKTVDVTFRNVPSYVVGQNIEIETSLGRVLVDVSYGGAMYVSLDAARVGLKVDAEHYSQLITIGREIKWLLNDSSVAKHKSDPRLSGIYGTIIYENLGKTSTGIHQRNVTIFADGEVDRSPCGSGTSARIALLHVEGKLAESDVLTHDSIVNSRFLGRIVGTASADGYDAVIPEVSGNAYPTGEHTFIFEEDDEVGLGFVFR
;
A
#
# COMPACT_ATOMS: atom_id res chain seq x y z
N MET A 1 -10.93 -12.29 24.50
CA MET A 1 -10.77 -12.58 23.05
C MET A 1 -9.34 -13.01 22.77
N LYS A 2 -9.09 -13.92 21.81
CA LYS A 2 -7.73 -14.32 21.38
C LYS A 2 -7.64 -14.18 19.86
N ILE A 3 -6.57 -13.53 19.37
CA ILE A 3 -6.33 -13.28 17.96
C ILE A 3 -4.92 -13.71 17.63
N THR A 4 -4.75 -14.51 16.57
CA THR A 4 -3.45 -14.98 16.11
C THR A 4 -3.01 -14.21 14.87
N THR A 5 -1.72 -13.88 14.81
CA THR A 5 -1.11 -13.17 13.69
C THR A 5 0.26 -13.73 13.34
N GLU A 6 0.61 -13.58 12.08
CA GLU A 6 1.96 -13.73 11.55
C GLU A 6 2.41 -12.36 11.02
N ASP A 7 3.49 -11.84 11.59
CA ASP A 7 3.95 -10.48 11.29
C ASP A 7 5.17 -10.53 10.36
N PHE A 8 5.17 -9.61 9.40
CA PHE A 8 6.22 -9.43 8.40
C PHE A 8 6.65 -7.97 8.35
N HIS A 9 7.74 -7.70 7.65
CA HIS A 9 8.01 -6.38 7.08
C HIS A 9 8.36 -6.49 5.61
N THR A 10 8.02 -5.47 4.84
CA THR A 10 8.42 -5.30 3.43
C THR A 10 9.11 -3.97 3.29
N GLY A 11 10.42 -4.00 3.01
CA GLY A 11 11.18 -2.76 2.92
C GLY A 11 11.19 -1.91 4.19
N GLY A 12 11.02 -2.51 5.36
CA GLY A 12 10.93 -1.83 6.65
C GLY A 12 9.52 -1.47 7.10
N GLU A 13 8.51 -1.52 6.22
CA GLU A 13 7.12 -1.28 6.59
C GLU A 13 6.54 -2.54 7.24
N PRO A 14 5.97 -2.44 8.46
CA PRO A 14 5.37 -3.58 9.15
C PRO A 14 4.10 -4.05 8.43
N PHE A 15 3.86 -5.36 8.51
CA PHE A 15 2.65 -5.95 7.97
C PHE A 15 2.17 -7.12 8.81
N ARG A 16 1.04 -6.95 9.51
CA ARG A 16 0.44 -7.93 10.40
C ARG A 16 -0.65 -8.71 9.68
N ILE A 17 -0.44 -10.00 9.47
CA ILE A 17 -1.40 -10.90 8.83
C ILE A 17 -2.20 -11.60 9.90
N VAL A 18 -3.51 -11.34 9.97
CA VAL A 18 -4.38 -11.99 10.95
C VAL A 18 -4.79 -13.35 10.43
N THR A 19 -4.39 -14.40 11.16
CA THR A 19 -4.59 -15.81 10.79
C THR A 19 -5.75 -16.48 11.53
N GLY A 20 -6.27 -15.86 12.60
CA GLY A 20 -7.42 -16.39 13.34
C GLY A 20 -7.95 -15.45 14.41
N GLY A 21 -9.17 -15.74 14.87
CA GLY A 21 -9.85 -14.99 15.95
C GLY A 21 -10.63 -13.76 15.51
N ILE A 22 -10.88 -13.60 14.20
CA ILE A 22 -11.71 -12.51 13.67
C ILE A 22 -13.19 -12.93 13.60
N PRO A 23 -14.15 -12.00 13.82
CA PRO A 23 -15.56 -12.22 13.51
C PRO A 23 -15.78 -12.50 12.02
N GLU A 24 -16.90 -13.11 11.68
CA GLU A 24 -17.30 -13.30 10.29
C GLU A 24 -17.50 -11.94 9.59
N ILE A 25 -16.87 -11.77 8.41
CA ILE A 25 -16.98 -10.56 7.60
C ILE A 25 -17.89 -10.86 6.41
N LEU A 26 -19.10 -10.32 6.42
CA LEU A 26 -20.15 -10.60 5.44
C LEU A 26 -19.95 -9.82 4.14
N GLY A 27 -20.33 -10.44 3.02
CA GLY A 27 -20.28 -9.88 1.67
C GLY A 27 -19.92 -10.93 0.63
N ASN A 28 -20.32 -10.72 -0.62
CA ASN A 28 -20.03 -11.62 -1.73
C ASN A 28 -18.69 -11.30 -2.41
N THR A 29 -18.27 -10.03 -2.34
CA THR A 29 -17.01 -9.54 -2.91
C THR A 29 -16.12 -8.96 -1.81
N VAL A 30 -14.82 -8.87 -2.09
CA VAL A 30 -13.85 -8.23 -1.18
C VAL A 30 -14.23 -6.77 -0.90
N LEU A 31 -14.74 -6.06 -1.90
CA LEU A 31 -15.17 -4.67 -1.73
C LEU A 31 -16.42 -4.54 -0.85
N GLU A 32 -17.40 -5.44 -0.99
CA GLU A 32 -18.57 -5.50 -0.09
C GLU A 32 -18.15 -5.85 1.34
N ARG A 33 -17.23 -6.79 1.52
CA ARG A 33 -16.67 -7.15 2.83
C ARG A 33 -15.92 -6.00 3.49
N ARG A 34 -15.20 -5.19 2.68
CA ARG A 34 -14.57 -3.96 3.17
C ARG A 34 -15.62 -2.98 3.70
N GLU A 35 -16.68 -2.78 2.95
CA GLU A 35 -17.78 -1.90 3.34
C GLU A 35 -18.46 -2.41 4.63
N TYR A 36 -18.72 -3.71 4.72
CA TYR A 36 -19.22 -4.33 5.94
C TYR A 36 -18.30 -4.09 7.13
N ALA A 37 -17.00 -4.37 6.99
CA ALA A 37 -15.99 -4.19 8.04
C ALA A 37 -15.89 -2.73 8.52
N THR A 38 -16.03 -1.77 7.60
CA THR A 38 -16.01 -0.34 7.93
C THR A 38 -17.16 0.10 8.84
N HIS A 39 -18.30 -0.59 8.76
CA HIS A 39 -19.52 -0.25 9.54
C HIS A 39 -19.81 -1.24 10.68
N ASN A 40 -19.03 -2.31 10.80
CA ASN A 40 -19.22 -3.33 11.82
C ASN A 40 -18.28 -3.13 13.01
N LEU A 41 -18.83 -2.76 14.16
CA LEU A 41 -18.06 -2.45 15.38
C LEU A 41 -17.25 -3.64 15.91
N GLU A 42 -17.75 -4.88 15.76
CA GLU A 42 -17.03 -6.07 16.26
C GLU A 42 -15.77 -6.35 15.43
N VAL A 43 -15.87 -6.19 14.10
CA VAL A 43 -14.73 -6.33 13.20
C VAL A 43 -13.75 -5.19 13.42
N ASP A 44 -14.24 -3.96 13.56
CA ASP A 44 -13.40 -2.78 13.76
C ASP A 44 -12.66 -2.79 15.11
N ARG A 45 -13.28 -3.35 16.16
CA ARG A 45 -12.61 -3.57 17.45
C ARG A 45 -11.36 -4.45 17.32
N VAL A 46 -11.38 -5.48 16.45
CA VAL A 46 -10.21 -6.32 16.20
C VAL A 46 -9.11 -5.52 15.51
N ARG A 47 -9.47 -4.69 14.52
CA ARG A 47 -8.52 -3.79 13.87
C ARG A 47 -7.87 -2.84 14.89
N GLN A 48 -8.68 -2.14 15.69
CA GLN A 48 -8.20 -1.21 16.72
C GLN A 48 -7.25 -1.92 17.70
N LEU A 49 -7.67 -3.07 18.24
CA LEU A 49 -6.87 -3.87 19.16
C LEU A 49 -5.47 -4.20 18.62
N LEU A 50 -5.37 -4.52 17.31
CA LEU A 50 -4.13 -4.95 16.68
C LEU A 50 -3.29 -3.80 16.13
N CYS A 51 -3.92 -2.65 15.86
CA CYS A 51 -3.29 -1.50 15.22
C CYS A 51 -2.83 -0.46 16.23
N HIS A 52 -3.62 -0.20 17.26
CA HIS A 52 -3.35 0.82 18.26
C HIS A 52 -2.30 0.32 19.29
N GLU A 53 -1.67 1.27 19.98
CA GLU A 53 -0.87 0.97 21.16
C GLU A 53 -1.76 0.39 22.28
N PRO A 54 -1.31 -0.55 23.09
CA PRO A 54 0.09 -1.02 23.21
C PRO A 54 0.43 -2.20 22.31
N ARG A 55 -0.47 -2.69 21.45
CA ARG A 55 -0.25 -3.89 20.62
C ARG A 55 0.24 -3.59 19.19
N GLY A 56 0.03 -2.37 18.75
CA GLY A 56 0.55 -1.80 17.52
C GLY A 56 1.27 -0.48 17.79
N HIS A 57 1.25 0.40 16.81
CA HIS A 57 1.80 1.76 16.86
C HIS A 57 1.12 2.63 15.80
N ALA A 58 1.36 3.95 15.83
CA ALA A 58 0.69 4.92 14.96
C ALA A 58 0.78 4.62 13.45
N ASP A 59 1.81 3.90 13.01
CA ASP A 59 2.02 3.55 11.60
C ASP A 59 1.86 2.03 11.36
N MET A 60 1.14 1.31 12.25
CA MET A 60 0.92 -0.13 12.10
C MET A 60 -0.02 -0.43 10.94
N TYR A 61 0.36 -1.41 10.14
CA TYR A 61 -0.40 -1.89 8.99
C TYR A 61 -0.63 -3.39 9.04
N GLY A 62 -1.74 -3.84 8.47
CA GLY A 62 -2.03 -5.28 8.42
C GLY A 62 -3.21 -5.64 7.54
N CYS A 63 -3.63 -6.90 7.63
CA CYS A 63 -4.79 -7.37 6.90
C CYS A 63 -5.57 -8.46 7.64
N PHE A 64 -6.85 -8.58 7.26
CA PHE A 64 -7.67 -9.77 7.49
C PHE A 64 -7.66 -10.62 6.22
N VAL A 65 -7.36 -11.91 6.37
CA VAL A 65 -7.46 -12.88 5.29
C VAL A 65 -8.90 -13.34 5.21
N ILE A 66 -9.52 -13.20 4.04
CA ILE A 66 -10.94 -13.46 3.78
C ILE A 66 -11.09 -14.35 2.52
N PRO A 67 -12.27 -14.91 2.24
CA PRO A 67 -12.53 -15.61 0.99
C PRO A 67 -12.34 -14.70 -0.24
N PRO A 68 -11.88 -15.24 -1.38
CA PRO A 68 -11.80 -14.49 -2.63
C PRO A 68 -13.17 -14.20 -3.21
N ASN A 69 -13.24 -13.39 -4.27
CA ASN A 69 -14.48 -13.11 -5.01
C ASN A 69 -14.99 -14.35 -5.76
N ASP A 70 -14.06 -15.16 -6.27
CA ASP A 70 -14.32 -16.38 -7.03
C ASP A 70 -13.10 -17.33 -6.99
N LYS A 71 -13.19 -18.44 -7.72
CA LYS A 71 -12.12 -19.46 -7.79
C LYS A 71 -10.87 -19.02 -8.58
N GLY A 72 -10.84 -17.83 -9.11
CA GLY A 72 -9.70 -17.29 -9.86
C GLY A 72 -8.63 -16.65 -8.99
N ALA A 73 -8.85 -16.54 -7.66
CA ALA A 73 -7.85 -16.10 -6.71
C ALA A 73 -7.68 -17.12 -5.58
N ASP A 74 -6.49 -17.16 -4.99
CA ASP A 74 -6.15 -18.06 -3.89
C ASP A 74 -6.85 -17.65 -2.58
N PHE A 75 -6.95 -16.34 -2.35
CA PHE A 75 -7.68 -15.74 -1.21
C PHE A 75 -7.97 -14.27 -1.48
N GLY A 76 -8.78 -13.67 -0.61
CA GLY A 76 -9.01 -12.23 -0.54
C GLY A 76 -8.40 -11.63 0.72
N VAL A 77 -8.21 -10.31 0.75
CA VAL A 77 -7.74 -9.59 1.93
C VAL A 77 -8.45 -8.25 2.10
N LEU A 78 -8.62 -7.84 3.37
CA LEU A 78 -8.94 -6.48 3.74
C LEU A 78 -7.73 -5.87 4.43
N PHE A 79 -7.11 -4.91 3.79
CA PHE A 79 -6.03 -4.12 4.37
C PHE A 79 -6.57 -3.12 5.39
N TRP A 80 -5.88 -2.95 6.50
CA TRP A 80 -6.26 -2.01 7.54
C TRP A 80 -5.05 -1.28 8.14
N HIS A 81 -5.33 -0.12 8.69
CA HIS A 81 -4.41 0.76 9.41
C HIS A 81 -5.17 1.47 10.54
N LYS A 82 -4.56 2.41 11.26
CA LYS A 82 -5.20 3.06 12.42
C LYS A 82 -6.52 3.77 12.07
N ASP A 83 -6.63 4.35 10.87
CA ASP A 83 -7.79 5.15 10.46
C ASP A 83 -8.86 4.36 9.68
N GLY A 84 -8.69 3.04 9.52
CA GLY A 84 -9.69 2.20 8.84
C GLY A 84 -9.12 1.22 7.82
N TYR A 85 -9.82 1.10 6.67
CA TYR A 85 -9.56 0.07 5.66
C TYR A 85 -9.17 0.70 4.32
N SER A 86 -7.99 0.35 3.81
CA SER A 86 -7.53 0.82 2.50
C SER A 86 -8.05 -0.02 1.34
N THR A 87 -7.88 0.50 0.11
CA THR A 87 -8.31 -0.17 -1.12
C THR A 87 -7.22 -0.99 -1.77
N ALA A 88 -5.96 -0.65 -1.52
CA ALA A 88 -4.78 -1.32 -2.08
C ALA A 88 -3.60 -1.24 -1.12
N CYS A 89 -2.70 -2.22 -1.21
CA CYS A 89 -1.46 -2.26 -0.46
C CYS A 89 -0.41 -3.10 -1.20
N GLY A 90 0.58 -2.47 -1.81
CA GLY A 90 1.60 -3.17 -2.58
C GLY A 90 2.63 -3.87 -1.69
N HIS A 91 3.12 -3.22 -0.62
CA HIS A 91 4.05 -3.85 0.32
C HIS A 91 3.40 -5.05 1.03
N GLY A 92 2.11 -4.92 1.39
CA GLY A 92 1.34 -6.03 1.96
C GLY A 92 1.13 -7.17 0.96
N THR A 93 0.91 -6.88 -0.34
CA THR A 93 0.81 -7.92 -1.37
C THR A 93 2.14 -8.69 -1.53
N ILE A 94 3.29 -8.01 -1.46
CA ILE A 94 4.61 -8.64 -1.45
C ILE A 94 4.76 -9.55 -0.22
N ALA A 95 4.39 -9.07 0.98
CA ALA A 95 4.40 -9.88 2.20
C ALA A 95 3.48 -11.10 2.12
N LEU A 96 2.27 -10.93 1.58
CA LEU A 96 1.30 -12.01 1.40
C LEU A 96 1.78 -13.08 0.41
N GLY A 97 2.50 -12.70 -0.63
CA GLY A 97 3.14 -13.65 -1.55
C GLY A 97 4.15 -14.54 -0.82
N GLU A 98 5.08 -13.95 -0.08
CA GLU A 98 6.04 -14.69 0.76
C GLU A 98 5.33 -15.55 1.79
N TRP A 99 4.38 -14.98 2.53
CA TRP A 99 3.60 -15.69 3.56
C TRP A 99 2.86 -16.91 2.99
N ALA A 100 2.16 -16.76 1.88
CA ALA A 100 1.34 -17.83 1.31
C ALA A 100 2.18 -19.03 0.85
N VAL A 101 3.36 -18.78 0.26
CA VAL A 101 4.29 -19.83 -0.15
C VAL A 101 5.00 -20.45 1.06
N ARG A 102 5.45 -19.63 2.00
CA ARG A 102 6.16 -20.06 3.21
C ARG A 102 5.32 -20.96 4.11
N THR A 103 4.02 -20.65 4.25
CA THR A 103 3.06 -21.43 5.06
C THR A 103 2.46 -22.62 4.31
N GLY A 104 2.76 -22.77 3.01
CA GLY A 104 2.19 -23.82 2.16
C GLY A 104 0.73 -23.58 1.80
N ARG A 105 0.18 -22.38 2.05
CA ARG A 105 -1.17 -22.00 1.62
C ARG A 105 -1.28 -22.01 0.10
N VAL A 106 -0.22 -21.61 -0.59
CA VAL A 106 -0.02 -21.80 -2.02
C VAL A 106 1.20 -22.68 -2.22
N ARG A 107 1.01 -23.79 -2.93
CA ARG A 107 2.12 -24.73 -3.19
C ARG A 107 3.10 -24.10 -4.19
N ALA A 108 4.37 -24.12 -3.86
CA ALA A 108 5.45 -23.64 -4.72
C ALA A 108 6.60 -24.65 -4.76
N ASP A 109 7.25 -24.74 -5.92
CA ASP A 109 8.45 -25.54 -6.09
C ASP A 109 9.67 -24.84 -5.46
N ASP A 110 10.71 -25.61 -5.16
CA ASP A 110 11.95 -25.06 -4.59
C ASP A 110 12.72 -24.15 -5.53
N ASN A 111 12.51 -24.27 -6.84
CA ASN A 111 13.10 -23.43 -7.86
C ASN A 111 12.03 -23.03 -8.87
N GLY A 112 12.04 -21.74 -9.27
CA GLY A 112 11.11 -21.20 -10.26
C GLY A 112 10.25 -20.07 -9.71
N GLU A 113 9.14 -19.83 -10.40
CA GLU A 113 8.21 -18.73 -10.07
C GLU A 113 6.81 -19.30 -9.82
N THR A 114 6.14 -18.78 -8.80
CA THR A 114 4.77 -19.15 -8.44
C THR A 114 3.95 -17.88 -8.28
N ASP A 115 2.83 -17.81 -8.98
CA ASP A 115 1.88 -16.72 -8.84
C ASP A 115 0.94 -17.01 -7.66
N VAL A 116 0.87 -16.05 -6.72
CA VAL A 116 -0.13 -15.99 -5.65
C VAL A 116 -1.14 -14.92 -6.07
N VAL A 117 -2.35 -15.33 -6.36
CA VAL A 117 -3.42 -14.46 -6.88
C VAL A 117 -4.32 -14.02 -5.72
N ILE A 118 -4.46 -12.72 -5.53
CA ILE A 118 -5.12 -12.13 -4.36
C ILE A 118 -6.20 -11.15 -4.81
N ASP A 119 -7.41 -11.31 -4.29
CA ASP A 119 -8.45 -10.29 -4.44
C ASP A 119 -8.33 -9.24 -3.35
N VAL A 120 -8.23 -7.98 -3.75
CA VAL A 120 -8.18 -6.80 -2.88
C VAL A 120 -9.33 -5.85 -3.22
N PRO A 121 -9.66 -4.85 -2.38
CA PRO A 121 -10.79 -3.97 -2.68
C PRO A 121 -10.73 -3.27 -4.04
N SER A 122 -9.54 -2.91 -4.51
CA SER A 122 -9.33 -2.26 -5.83
C SER A 122 -9.36 -3.22 -7.02
N GLY A 123 -9.37 -4.55 -6.80
CA GLY A 123 -9.40 -5.56 -7.87
C GLY A 123 -8.55 -6.78 -7.56
N ARG A 124 -8.18 -7.52 -8.62
CA ARG A 124 -7.32 -8.70 -8.51
C ARG A 124 -5.88 -8.34 -8.78
N VAL A 125 -4.98 -8.75 -7.90
CA VAL A 125 -3.53 -8.52 -7.99
C VAL A 125 -2.78 -9.85 -7.91
N THR A 126 -1.52 -9.84 -8.29
CA THR A 126 -0.68 -11.04 -8.25
C THR A 126 0.64 -10.74 -7.55
N ALA A 127 1.03 -11.60 -6.63
CA ALA A 127 2.38 -11.64 -6.09
C ALA A 127 3.10 -12.83 -6.72
N ARG A 128 4.03 -12.58 -7.64
CA ARG A 128 4.88 -13.61 -8.24
C ARG A 128 6.08 -13.84 -7.36
N VAL A 129 6.11 -14.99 -6.71
CA VAL A 129 7.18 -15.40 -5.80
C VAL A 129 8.22 -16.20 -6.56
N LYS A 130 9.45 -15.71 -6.61
CA LYS A 130 10.58 -16.39 -7.21
C LYS A 130 11.40 -17.08 -6.13
N ARG A 131 11.62 -18.38 -6.29
CA ARG A 131 12.38 -19.21 -5.36
C ARG A 131 13.62 -19.78 -6.02
N LYS A 132 14.66 -19.95 -5.19
CA LYS A 132 15.90 -20.66 -5.53
C LYS A 132 16.31 -21.47 -4.31
N GLU A 133 16.52 -22.78 -4.50
CA GLU A 133 16.93 -23.71 -3.44
C GLU A 133 16.04 -23.64 -2.20
N GLY A 134 14.71 -23.59 -2.41
CA GLY A 134 13.72 -23.50 -1.35
C GLY A 134 13.58 -22.15 -0.66
N LYS A 135 14.36 -21.13 -1.06
CA LYS A 135 14.29 -19.77 -0.49
C LYS A 135 13.69 -18.79 -1.48
N THR A 136 12.83 -17.90 -1.00
CA THR A 136 12.36 -16.77 -1.79
C THR A 136 13.51 -15.79 -2.02
N VAL A 137 13.72 -15.42 -3.28
CA VAL A 137 14.77 -14.47 -3.69
C VAL A 137 14.21 -13.16 -4.21
N ASP A 138 12.95 -13.15 -4.61
CA ASP A 138 12.23 -11.95 -5.08
C ASP A 138 10.72 -12.19 -5.01
N VAL A 139 9.96 -11.12 -4.76
CA VAL A 139 8.51 -11.11 -4.91
C VAL A 139 8.13 -9.92 -5.78
N THR A 140 7.54 -10.20 -6.94
CA THR A 140 7.08 -9.18 -7.86
C THR A 140 5.56 -9.01 -7.74
N PHE A 141 5.13 -7.85 -7.30
CA PHE A 141 3.74 -7.43 -7.22
C PHE A 141 3.28 -6.86 -8.57
N ARG A 142 2.33 -7.52 -9.23
CA ARG A 142 1.60 -6.98 -10.37
C ARG A 142 0.31 -6.35 -9.90
N ASN A 143 0.20 -5.04 -10.09
CA ASN A 143 -0.94 -4.25 -9.64
C ASN A 143 -2.08 -4.21 -10.66
N VAL A 144 -3.22 -3.67 -10.23
CA VAL A 144 -4.30 -3.23 -11.11
C VAL A 144 -3.80 -2.14 -12.09
N PRO A 145 -4.47 -1.91 -13.23
CA PRO A 145 -4.12 -0.81 -14.13
C PRO A 145 -4.00 0.52 -13.39
N SER A 146 -2.90 1.23 -13.64
CA SER A 146 -2.56 2.50 -12.99
C SER A 146 -2.57 3.64 -14.00
N TYR A 147 -3.14 4.78 -13.64
CA TYR A 147 -3.38 5.89 -14.55
C TYR A 147 -3.24 7.25 -13.89
N VAL A 148 -3.08 8.30 -14.71
CA VAL A 148 -2.99 9.69 -14.26
C VAL A 148 -4.39 10.30 -14.25
N VAL A 149 -4.76 10.95 -13.13
CA VAL A 149 -6.05 11.62 -12.94
C VAL A 149 -5.94 13.12 -13.25
N GLY A 150 -4.83 13.73 -12.84
CA GLY A 150 -4.56 15.14 -13.09
C GLY A 150 -3.09 15.49 -12.88
N GLN A 151 -2.61 16.47 -13.63
CA GLN A 151 -1.24 16.97 -13.57
C GLN A 151 -1.20 18.48 -13.37
N ASN A 152 -0.13 18.98 -12.75
CA ASN A 152 0.13 20.39 -12.51
C ASN A 152 -1.03 21.09 -11.79
N ILE A 153 -1.66 20.41 -10.83
CA ILE A 153 -2.74 20.98 -10.02
C ILE A 153 -2.11 21.94 -9.02
N GLU A 154 -2.50 23.21 -9.14
CA GLU A 154 -2.03 24.25 -8.24
C GLU A 154 -2.82 24.22 -6.94
N ILE A 155 -2.12 24.16 -5.81
CA ILE A 155 -2.72 24.22 -4.47
C ILE A 155 -1.93 25.18 -3.58
N GLU A 156 -2.63 25.81 -2.64
CA GLU A 156 -2.03 26.66 -1.62
C GLU A 156 -1.81 25.84 -0.34
N THR A 157 -0.60 25.82 0.15
CA THR A 157 -0.21 25.09 1.36
C THR A 157 0.40 26.02 2.40
N SER A 158 0.60 25.53 3.62
CA SER A 158 1.30 26.25 4.68
C SER A 158 2.75 26.63 4.32
N LEU A 159 3.34 25.94 3.33
CA LEU A 159 4.68 26.21 2.80
C LEU A 159 4.63 26.99 1.47
N GLY A 160 3.46 27.56 1.12
CA GLY A 160 3.23 28.34 -0.10
C GLY A 160 2.59 27.52 -1.21
N ARG A 161 2.52 28.16 -2.39
CA ARG A 161 1.87 27.62 -3.57
C ARG A 161 2.74 26.55 -4.24
N VAL A 162 2.16 25.37 -4.48
CA VAL A 162 2.84 24.23 -5.12
C VAL A 162 2.01 23.63 -6.24
N LEU A 163 2.68 22.97 -7.17
CA LEU A 163 2.06 22.11 -8.18
C LEU A 163 2.22 20.66 -7.79
N VAL A 164 1.12 19.93 -7.85
CA VAL A 164 1.08 18.49 -7.55
C VAL A 164 0.41 17.71 -8.68
N ASP A 165 0.65 16.41 -8.71
CA ASP A 165 0.02 15.50 -9.67
C ASP A 165 -0.81 14.48 -8.91
N VAL A 166 -1.90 13.99 -9.52
CA VAL A 166 -2.76 12.94 -8.94
C VAL A 166 -2.80 11.75 -9.87
N SER A 167 -2.53 10.57 -9.34
CA SER A 167 -2.57 9.30 -10.07
C SER A 167 -3.15 8.18 -9.23
N TYR A 168 -3.64 7.14 -9.90
CA TYR A 168 -4.24 5.95 -9.33
C TYR A 168 -3.31 4.75 -9.47
N GLY A 169 -3.12 4.01 -8.38
CA GLY A 169 -2.38 2.75 -8.34
C GLY A 169 -3.08 1.71 -7.45
N GLY A 170 -4.42 1.59 -7.59
CA GLY A 170 -5.28 0.84 -6.68
C GLY A 170 -5.85 1.70 -5.55
N ALA A 171 -5.26 2.87 -5.33
CA ALA A 171 -5.73 3.99 -4.52
C ALA A 171 -5.28 5.30 -5.18
N MET A 172 -5.92 6.42 -4.83
CA MET A 172 -5.54 7.75 -5.34
C MET A 172 -4.37 8.32 -4.54
N TYR A 173 -3.32 8.74 -5.23
CA TYR A 173 -2.14 9.36 -4.63
C TYR A 173 -1.87 10.73 -5.21
N VAL A 174 -1.49 11.67 -4.35
CA VAL A 174 -0.90 12.94 -4.75
C VAL A 174 0.62 12.78 -4.80
N SER A 175 1.27 13.30 -5.83
CA SER A 175 2.73 13.34 -5.95
C SER A 175 3.26 14.76 -5.80
N LEU A 176 4.21 14.97 -4.89
CA LEU A 176 4.90 16.24 -4.65
C LEU A 176 6.42 16.04 -4.75
N ASP A 177 7.09 16.87 -5.55
CA ASP A 177 8.55 16.98 -5.51
C ASP A 177 8.96 17.73 -4.22
N ALA A 178 9.75 17.09 -3.36
CA ALA A 178 10.21 17.63 -2.09
C ALA A 178 10.95 18.97 -2.24
N ALA A 179 11.65 19.16 -3.36
CA ALA A 179 12.36 20.41 -3.63
C ALA A 179 11.42 21.63 -3.76
N ARG A 180 10.15 21.42 -4.15
CA ARG A 180 9.17 22.51 -4.26
C ARG A 180 8.77 23.13 -2.92
N VAL A 181 8.98 22.40 -1.84
CA VAL A 181 8.70 22.84 -0.46
C VAL A 181 9.98 22.95 0.40
N GLY A 182 11.15 22.87 -0.23
CA GLY A 182 12.45 23.01 0.43
C GLY A 182 12.80 21.87 1.40
N LEU A 183 12.18 20.69 1.25
CA LEU A 183 12.39 19.52 2.09
C LEU A 183 13.24 18.46 1.37
N LYS A 184 13.75 17.52 2.16
CA LYS A 184 14.40 16.29 1.70
C LYS A 184 13.70 15.08 2.29
N VAL A 185 13.77 13.95 1.60
CA VAL A 185 13.22 12.68 2.08
C VAL A 185 14.25 11.99 2.97
N ASP A 186 14.34 12.43 4.19
CA ASP A 186 15.25 11.93 5.22
C ASP A 186 14.64 12.04 6.63
N ALA A 187 15.37 11.52 7.62
CA ALA A 187 14.92 11.51 9.02
C ALA A 187 14.91 12.93 9.65
N GLU A 188 15.72 13.86 9.17
CA GLU A 188 15.79 15.22 9.73
C GLU A 188 14.51 16.00 9.42
N HIS A 189 13.90 15.76 8.25
CA HIS A 189 12.67 16.40 7.81
C HIS A 189 11.40 15.59 8.14
N TYR A 190 11.50 14.46 8.85
CA TYR A 190 10.41 13.50 9.07
C TYR A 190 9.09 14.15 9.53
N SER A 191 9.13 14.99 10.55
CA SER A 191 7.92 15.66 11.07
C SER A 191 7.32 16.65 10.07
N GLN A 192 8.16 17.37 9.31
CA GLN A 192 7.71 18.31 8.29
C GLN A 192 7.10 17.58 7.11
N LEU A 193 7.67 16.44 6.71
CA LEU A 193 7.11 15.58 5.66
C LEU A 193 5.72 15.06 6.04
N ILE A 194 5.51 14.63 7.30
CA ILE A 194 4.19 14.24 7.79
C ILE A 194 3.21 15.42 7.69
N THR A 195 3.61 16.59 8.19
CA THR A 195 2.74 17.76 8.20
C THR A 195 2.27 18.15 6.81
N ILE A 196 3.22 18.33 5.88
CA ILE A 196 2.87 18.75 4.51
C ILE A 196 2.14 17.66 3.74
N GLY A 197 2.51 16.39 3.90
CA GLY A 197 1.86 15.27 3.23
C GLY A 197 0.40 15.09 3.67
N ARG A 198 0.14 15.23 4.97
CA ARG A 198 -1.20 15.22 5.54
C ARG A 198 -2.03 16.42 5.08
N GLU A 199 -1.46 17.61 5.08
CA GLU A 199 -2.11 18.84 4.61
C GLU A 199 -2.58 18.69 3.15
N ILE A 200 -1.68 18.30 2.24
CA ILE A 200 -1.98 18.14 0.82
C ILE A 200 -3.07 17.11 0.58
N LYS A 201 -3.02 15.97 1.28
CA LYS A 201 -4.08 14.96 1.20
C LYS A 201 -5.44 15.56 1.51
N TRP A 202 -5.57 16.27 2.63
CA TRP A 202 -6.86 16.82 3.06
C TRP A 202 -7.33 18.00 2.20
N LEU A 203 -6.43 18.80 1.65
CA LEU A 203 -6.79 19.85 0.68
C LEU A 203 -7.45 19.30 -0.59
N LEU A 204 -7.07 18.10 -1.03
CA LEU A 204 -7.56 17.50 -2.26
C LEU A 204 -8.62 16.40 -2.06
N ASN A 205 -8.82 15.93 -0.84
CA ASN A 205 -9.66 14.74 -0.56
C ASN A 205 -11.12 14.90 -1.03
N ASP A 206 -11.67 16.09 -0.97
CA ASP A 206 -13.06 16.38 -1.39
C ASP A 206 -13.16 16.93 -2.81
N SER A 207 -12.02 17.10 -3.49
CA SER A 207 -11.96 17.63 -4.85
C SER A 207 -12.42 16.61 -5.91
N SER A 208 -12.61 17.07 -7.14
CA SER A 208 -12.99 16.20 -8.26
C SER A 208 -11.93 15.16 -8.61
N VAL A 209 -10.64 15.46 -8.37
CA VAL A 209 -9.54 14.52 -8.64
C VAL A 209 -9.45 13.39 -7.62
N ALA A 210 -10.17 13.46 -6.51
CA ALA A 210 -10.29 12.38 -5.54
C ALA A 210 -11.45 11.42 -5.84
N LYS A 211 -12.25 11.68 -6.89
CA LYS A 211 -13.43 10.87 -7.24
C LYS A 211 -13.06 9.77 -8.23
N HIS A 212 -13.30 8.50 -7.83
CA HIS A 212 -13.19 7.37 -8.74
C HIS A 212 -14.42 7.32 -9.65
N LYS A 213 -14.21 7.24 -10.97
CA LYS A 213 -15.32 7.39 -11.93
C LYS A 213 -16.31 6.24 -11.92
N SER A 214 -15.84 5.01 -11.74
CA SER A 214 -16.69 3.81 -11.85
C SER A 214 -17.27 3.37 -10.51
N ASP A 215 -16.58 3.58 -9.38
CA ASP A 215 -17.02 3.12 -8.07
C ASP A 215 -16.66 4.13 -6.98
N PRO A 216 -17.67 4.81 -6.39
CA PRO A 216 -17.43 5.80 -5.35
C PRO A 216 -16.75 5.25 -4.08
N ARG A 217 -16.82 3.94 -3.83
CA ARG A 217 -16.16 3.29 -2.69
C ARG A 217 -14.63 3.26 -2.81
N LEU A 218 -14.10 3.53 -4.01
CA LEU A 218 -12.67 3.65 -4.29
C LEU A 218 -12.20 5.12 -4.34
N SER A 219 -13.10 6.08 -4.04
CA SER A 219 -12.80 7.51 -4.00
C SER A 219 -12.05 7.91 -2.74
N GLY A 220 -11.43 9.07 -2.77
CA GLY A 220 -10.64 9.68 -1.70
C GLY A 220 -9.14 9.64 -1.99
N ILE A 221 -8.43 10.68 -1.58
CA ILE A 221 -6.97 10.69 -1.61
C ILE A 221 -6.47 9.78 -0.47
N TYR A 222 -5.79 8.72 -0.83
CA TYR A 222 -5.23 7.80 0.15
C TYR A 222 -3.98 8.37 0.84
N GLY A 223 -3.08 8.98 0.06
CA GLY A 223 -1.87 9.55 0.60
C GLY A 223 -1.14 10.46 -0.37
N THR A 224 -0.11 11.12 0.17
CA THR A 224 0.81 12.00 -0.57
C THR A 224 2.17 11.34 -0.67
N ILE A 225 2.64 11.11 -1.90
CA ILE A 225 3.99 10.64 -2.22
C ILE A 225 4.88 11.87 -2.35
N ILE A 226 5.75 12.09 -1.37
CA ILE A 226 6.76 13.15 -1.44
C ILE A 226 8.05 12.50 -1.93
N TYR A 227 8.56 12.96 -3.08
CA TYR A 227 9.69 12.32 -3.74
C TYR A 227 10.85 13.28 -4.05
N GLU A 228 12.04 12.72 -4.17
CA GLU A 228 13.25 13.35 -4.68
C GLU A 228 13.74 12.64 -5.92
N ASN A 229 14.25 13.41 -6.89
CA ASN A 229 14.93 12.86 -8.06
C ASN A 229 16.42 12.69 -7.74
N LEU A 230 16.89 11.44 -7.75
CA LEU A 230 18.30 11.09 -7.51
C LEU A 230 19.10 10.89 -8.82
N GLY A 231 18.48 11.21 -9.97
CA GLY A 231 19.08 11.08 -11.28
C GLY A 231 18.69 9.79 -12.00
N LYS A 232 19.66 9.12 -12.61
CA LYS A 232 19.46 7.89 -13.39
C LYS A 232 20.44 6.80 -12.98
N THR A 233 19.99 5.57 -13.06
CA THR A 233 20.80 4.34 -13.04
C THR A 233 21.07 3.88 -14.49
N SER A 234 21.77 2.77 -14.64
CA SER A 234 21.96 2.13 -15.96
C SER A 234 20.63 1.58 -16.54
N THR A 235 19.59 1.42 -15.74
CA THR A 235 18.32 0.82 -16.13
C THR A 235 17.16 1.82 -16.20
N GLY A 236 17.32 3.05 -15.73
CA GLY A 236 16.25 4.06 -15.78
C GLY A 236 16.36 5.12 -14.70
N ILE A 237 15.22 5.69 -14.33
CA ILE A 237 15.13 6.75 -13.34
C ILE A 237 15.38 6.21 -11.92
N HIS A 238 16.00 7.04 -11.10
CA HIS A 238 16.22 6.80 -9.67
C HIS A 238 15.53 7.89 -8.85
N GLN A 239 14.60 7.50 -8.01
CA GLN A 239 13.90 8.39 -7.08
C GLN A 239 13.97 7.84 -5.65
N ARG A 240 13.84 8.73 -4.68
CA ARG A 240 13.55 8.40 -3.27
C ARG A 240 12.20 8.98 -2.91
N ASN A 241 11.44 8.29 -2.06
CA ASN A 241 10.16 8.80 -1.61
C ASN A 241 9.86 8.45 -0.15
N VAL A 242 8.89 9.17 0.38
CA VAL A 242 8.10 8.80 1.55
C VAL A 242 6.64 9.00 1.20
N THR A 243 5.80 8.04 1.54
CA THR A 243 4.35 8.18 1.40
C THR A 243 3.73 8.46 2.75
N ILE A 244 3.09 9.62 2.86
CA ILE A 244 2.27 10.00 4.01
C ILE A 244 0.84 9.64 3.67
N PHE A 245 0.26 8.66 4.38
CA PHE A 245 -1.04 8.10 4.05
C PHE A 245 -2.02 8.21 5.21
N ALA A 246 -3.27 7.85 4.99
CA ALA A 246 -4.35 7.93 5.96
C ALA A 246 -4.39 9.32 6.64
N ASP A 247 -4.29 9.42 7.95
CA ASP A 247 -4.20 10.71 8.66
C ASP A 247 -2.81 10.97 9.28
N GLY A 248 -1.78 10.91 8.41
CA GLY A 248 -0.40 11.22 8.79
C GLY A 248 0.44 9.99 9.15
N GLU A 249 0.02 8.80 8.73
CA GLU A 249 0.84 7.59 8.79
C GLU A 249 1.96 7.64 7.75
N VAL A 250 3.07 6.98 8.04
CA VAL A 250 4.28 7.02 7.22
C VAL A 250 4.65 5.62 6.76
N ASP A 251 4.64 5.38 5.45
CA ASP A 251 5.16 4.14 4.86
C ASP A 251 6.69 4.17 4.89
N ARG A 252 7.31 3.18 5.56
CA ARG A 252 8.77 3.00 5.61
C ARG A 252 9.30 2.35 4.35
N SER A 253 8.45 1.61 3.61
CA SER A 253 8.81 1.07 2.30
C SER A 253 8.73 2.15 1.21
N PRO A 254 9.19 1.86 -0.01
CA PRO A 254 8.96 2.76 -1.15
C PRO A 254 7.49 2.88 -1.56
N CYS A 255 6.53 2.23 -0.86
CA CYS A 255 5.11 2.15 -1.15
C CYS A 255 4.79 1.47 -2.49
N GLY A 256 4.38 0.19 -2.49
CA GLY A 256 4.19 -0.56 -3.74
C GLY A 256 3.09 -0.02 -4.65
N SER A 257 1.90 0.30 -4.10
CA SER A 257 0.80 0.92 -4.85
C SER A 257 1.11 2.39 -5.20
N GLY A 258 1.81 3.12 -4.33
CA GLY A 258 2.33 4.45 -4.63
C GLY A 258 3.38 4.44 -5.74
N THR A 259 4.30 3.46 -5.74
CA THR A 259 5.26 3.24 -6.84
C THR A 259 4.53 2.97 -8.15
N SER A 260 3.44 2.19 -8.14
CA SER A 260 2.61 1.95 -9.31
C SER A 260 1.97 3.24 -9.85
N ALA A 261 1.47 4.09 -8.96
CA ALA A 261 0.94 5.41 -9.31
C ALA A 261 2.02 6.35 -9.88
N ARG A 262 3.25 6.31 -9.33
CA ARG A 262 4.40 7.05 -9.87
C ARG A 262 4.84 6.56 -11.24
N ILE A 263 4.82 5.25 -11.50
CA ILE A 263 5.12 4.66 -12.81
C ILE A 263 4.18 5.23 -13.87
N ALA A 264 2.88 5.30 -13.59
CA ALA A 264 1.90 5.89 -14.52
C ALA A 264 2.21 7.37 -14.82
N LEU A 265 2.55 8.18 -13.82
CA LEU A 265 2.95 9.57 -14.02
C LEU A 265 4.22 9.69 -14.85
N LEU A 266 5.28 8.95 -14.50
CA LEU A 266 6.55 8.99 -15.22
C LEU A 266 6.41 8.53 -16.67
N HIS A 267 5.50 7.59 -16.95
CA HIS A 267 5.18 7.15 -18.31
C HIS A 267 4.53 8.26 -19.12
N VAL A 268 3.48 8.89 -18.58
CA VAL A 268 2.77 10.01 -19.26
C VAL A 268 3.70 11.20 -19.47
N GLU A 269 4.64 11.45 -18.56
CA GLU A 269 5.68 12.48 -18.70
C GLU A 269 6.78 12.13 -19.71
N GLY A 270 6.75 10.93 -20.31
CA GLY A 270 7.80 10.43 -21.22
C GLY A 270 9.15 10.18 -20.54
N LYS A 271 9.16 10.04 -19.20
CA LYS A 271 10.37 9.84 -18.40
C LYS A 271 10.68 8.38 -18.11
N LEU A 272 9.68 7.48 -18.26
CA LEU A 272 9.81 6.04 -18.05
C LEU A 272 9.21 5.30 -19.26
N ALA A 273 10.05 4.68 -20.08
CA ALA A 273 9.62 3.81 -21.16
C ALA A 273 9.34 2.39 -20.66
N GLU A 274 8.71 1.55 -21.48
CA GLU A 274 8.42 0.14 -21.12
C GLU A 274 9.68 -0.69 -20.86
N SER A 275 10.82 -0.29 -21.50
CA SER A 275 12.13 -0.94 -21.29
C SER A 275 12.84 -0.50 -20.01
N ASP A 276 12.37 0.57 -19.38
CA ASP A 276 13.05 1.18 -18.26
C ASP A 276 12.60 0.59 -16.92
N VAL A 277 13.46 0.73 -15.91
CA VAL A 277 13.17 0.36 -14.53
C VAL A 277 13.29 1.60 -13.65
N LEU A 278 12.22 1.92 -12.95
CA LEU A 278 12.24 2.88 -11.85
C LEU A 278 12.95 2.23 -10.65
N THR A 279 14.10 2.78 -10.26
CA THR A 279 14.71 2.49 -8.96
C THR A 279 14.08 3.42 -7.93
N HIS A 280 13.33 2.86 -6.99
CA HIS A 280 12.56 3.63 -6.01
C HIS A 280 13.03 3.29 -4.60
N ASP A 281 13.73 4.22 -3.97
CA ASP A 281 14.22 4.09 -2.60
C ASP A 281 13.23 4.71 -1.60
N SER A 282 13.19 4.17 -0.41
CA SER A 282 12.39 4.71 0.69
C SER A 282 13.19 5.65 1.59
N ILE A 283 12.49 6.29 2.53
CA ILE A 283 13.09 7.12 3.58
C ILE A 283 14.07 6.33 4.48
N VAL A 284 13.90 5.01 4.60
CA VAL A 284 14.82 4.12 5.35
C VAL A 284 15.85 3.43 4.46
N ASN A 285 15.99 3.89 3.20
CA ASN A 285 16.91 3.34 2.19
C ASN A 285 16.62 1.89 1.74
N SER A 286 15.41 1.38 1.97
CA SER A 286 14.97 0.16 1.30
C SER A 286 14.61 0.46 -0.16
N ARG A 287 14.59 -0.56 -1.02
CA ARG A 287 14.45 -0.39 -2.46
C ARG A 287 13.38 -1.27 -3.05
N PHE A 288 12.56 -0.69 -3.93
CA PHE A 288 11.74 -1.40 -4.90
C PHE A 288 12.23 -1.10 -6.32
N LEU A 289 11.98 -2.05 -7.22
CA LEU A 289 12.21 -1.88 -8.66
C LEU A 289 10.86 -1.93 -9.36
N GLY A 290 10.52 -0.87 -10.08
CA GLY A 290 9.24 -0.73 -10.76
C GLY A 290 9.39 -0.71 -12.27
N ARG A 291 8.48 -1.37 -13.00
CA ARG A 291 8.47 -1.41 -14.47
C ARG A 291 7.04 -1.46 -15.02
N ILE A 292 6.92 -1.15 -16.30
CA ILE A 292 5.67 -1.31 -17.07
C ILE A 292 5.74 -2.66 -17.78
N VAL A 293 4.67 -3.46 -17.67
CA VAL A 293 4.57 -4.77 -18.34
C VAL A 293 3.43 -4.85 -19.34
N GLY A 294 2.73 -3.76 -19.53
CA GLY A 294 1.66 -3.64 -20.50
C GLY A 294 0.89 -2.34 -20.35
N THR A 295 -0.02 -2.12 -21.28
CA THR A 295 -0.94 -0.98 -21.28
C THR A 295 -2.39 -1.47 -21.23
N ALA A 296 -3.28 -0.64 -20.74
CA ALA A 296 -4.71 -0.92 -20.62
C ALA A 296 -5.52 0.38 -20.74
N SER A 297 -6.83 0.26 -20.73
CA SER A 297 -7.74 1.38 -20.46
C SER A 297 -8.51 1.04 -19.18
N ALA A 298 -8.56 1.97 -18.24
CA ALA A 298 -9.28 1.83 -16.99
C ALA A 298 -9.96 3.15 -16.63
N ASP A 299 -11.24 3.11 -16.23
CA ASP A 299 -12.04 4.27 -15.86
C ASP A 299 -12.09 5.40 -16.92
N GLY A 300 -11.87 5.06 -18.19
CA GLY A 300 -11.80 6.02 -19.27
C GLY A 300 -10.50 6.83 -19.32
N TYR A 301 -9.45 6.29 -18.71
CA TYR A 301 -8.07 6.77 -18.80
C TYR A 301 -7.18 5.77 -19.52
N ASP A 302 -6.16 6.27 -20.21
CA ASP A 302 -5.03 5.42 -20.63
C ASP A 302 -4.26 5.01 -19.38
N ALA A 303 -3.99 3.71 -19.26
CA ALA A 303 -3.40 3.10 -18.09
C ALA A 303 -2.21 2.22 -18.46
N VAL A 304 -1.30 2.06 -17.52
CA VAL A 304 -0.22 1.06 -17.57
C VAL A 304 -0.50 -0.07 -16.59
N ILE A 305 0.06 -1.25 -16.86
CA ILE A 305 0.09 -2.37 -15.92
C ILE A 305 1.47 -2.38 -15.28
N PRO A 306 1.61 -1.93 -14.01
CA PRO A 306 2.90 -1.89 -13.34
C PRO A 306 3.21 -3.20 -12.64
N GLU A 307 4.49 -3.56 -12.62
CA GLU A 307 5.08 -4.53 -11.71
C GLU A 307 6.08 -3.83 -10.79
N VAL A 308 6.06 -4.22 -9.50
CA VAL A 308 6.96 -3.69 -8.47
C VAL A 308 7.57 -4.86 -7.72
N SER A 309 8.90 -4.96 -7.74
CA SER A 309 9.65 -6.04 -7.08
C SER A 309 10.25 -5.56 -5.75
N GLY A 310 10.18 -6.44 -4.77
CA GLY A 310 10.77 -6.25 -3.44
C GLY A 310 10.80 -7.56 -2.66
N ASN A 311 11.24 -7.50 -1.40
CA ASN A 311 11.30 -8.67 -0.53
C ASN A 311 10.59 -8.39 0.79
N ALA A 312 9.97 -9.43 1.34
CA ALA A 312 9.38 -9.42 2.67
C ALA A 312 10.05 -10.47 3.56
N TYR A 313 10.08 -10.18 4.85
CA TYR A 313 10.70 -11.05 5.85
C TYR A 313 9.79 -11.19 7.06
N PRO A 314 9.65 -12.40 7.65
CA PRO A 314 8.89 -12.61 8.87
C PRO A 314 9.58 -11.91 10.05
N THR A 315 8.78 -11.33 10.94
CA THR A 315 9.25 -10.67 12.17
C THR A 315 8.79 -11.35 13.43
N GLY A 316 7.69 -12.11 13.36
CA GLY A 316 7.21 -12.88 14.50
C GLY A 316 5.84 -13.49 14.30
N GLU A 317 5.45 -14.34 15.26
CA GLU A 317 4.13 -14.91 15.40
C GLU A 317 3.57 -14.51 16.77
N HIS A 318 2.29 -14.11 16.82
CA HIS A 318 1.71 -13.59 18.05
C HIS A 318 0.34 -14.20 18.33
N THR A 319 0.03 -14.31 19.63
CA THR A 319 -1.32 -14.49 20.14
C THR A 319 -1.65 -13.30 21.01
N PHE A 320 -2.45 -12.38 20.47
CA PHE A 320 -2.94 -11.22 21.21
C PHE A 320 -4.13 -11.64 22.08
N ILE A 321 -4.17 -11.10 23.30
CA ILE A 321 -5.22 -11.34 24.28
C ILE A 321 -5.88 -10.01 24.59
N PHE A 322 -7.20 -10.03 24.67
CA PHE A 322 -8.02 -8.93 25.15
C PHE A 322 -8.86 -9.41 26.33
N GLU A 323 -8.70 -8.74 27.46
CA GLU A 323 -9.51 -8.90 28.66
C GLU A 323 -10.58 -7.79 28.68
N GLU A 324 -11.82 -8.13 29.05
CA GLU A 324 -12.95 -7.20 28.96
C GLU A 324 -12.92 -6.10 30.02
N ASP A 325 -12.21 -6.31 31.11
CA ASP A 325 -12.00 -5.38 32.22
C ASP A 325 -10.77 -4.45 32.03
N ASP A 326 -10.05 -4.58 30.91
CA ASP A 326 -8.95 -3.66 30.54
C ASP A 326 -9.54 -2.37 29.94
N GLU A 327 -9.55 -1.27 30.72
CA GLU A 327 -10.13 0.03 30.33
C GLU A 327 -9.47 0.66 29.10
N VAL A 328 -8.20 0.33 28.83
CA VAL A 328 -7.44 0.81 27.66
C VAL A 328 -7.20 -0.31 26.65
N GLY A 329 -7.86 -1.45 26.80
CA GLY A 329 -7.58 -2.67 26.05
C GLY A 329 -7.77 -2.59 24.55
N LEU A 330 -8.63 -1.71 24.04
CA LEU A 330 -8.73 -1.42 22.60
C LEU A 330 -7.61 -0.51 22.07
N GLY A 331 -6.80 0.01 22.98
CA GLY A 331 -5.66 0.84 22.66
C GLY A 331 -5.97 2.31 22.45
N PHE A 332 -4.93 3.04 22.11
CA PHE A 332 -4.95 4.49 21.90
C PHE A 332 -3.97 4.89 20.80
N VAL A 333 -4.15 6.09 20.26
CA VAL A 333 -3.27 6.70 19.25
C VAL A 333 -3.03 8.15 19.62
N PHE A 334 -1.78 8.63 19.48
CA PHE A 334 -1.42 10.03 19.77
C PHE A 334 -1.31 10.91 18.53
N ARG A 335 -1.31 10.38 17.34
CA ARG A 335 -1.25 11.13 16.08
C ARG A 335 -2.03 10.44 14.96
#